data_b47cc9555ba2dd2b4678b87f09db25f6
#
_entry.id   b47cc9555ba2dd2b4678b87f09db25f6
#
_cell.length_a   1.000
_cell.length_b   1.000
_cell.length_c   1.000
_cell.angle_alpha   90.00
_cell.angle_beta   90.00
_cell.angle_gamma   90.00
#
_symmetry.space_group_name_H-M   'P 1'
#
loop_
_entity.id
_entity.type
_entity.pdbx_description
1 polymer ?
#
loop_
_entity_poly.entity_id
_entity_poly.type
_entity_poly.pdbx_seq_one_letter_code
_entity_poly.pdbx_strand_id
1 'polypeptide(L)'
;PGDGYHTWQYQEKDLDILKDKSVKAAFIVNPSNPPSYALTHGLTECLVDIVTNYNPDLMIITDDVYATYVPGFRSLMAELPDNTLCVYSFSKYFGATGWRLAVVSLHEKNIYDRMITELPDDKKAALTKRYSSIMLDPSKMKFIDRMVADSRQVALNHTAGLSLPQQTQMALFASFSILDTENLYQSRMVEIIHERLHTLWESTGFTLLDDPLRAGY
;
A
#
# COMPACT_ATOMS: atom_id res chain seq x y z
N PRO A 1 -16.64 -20.18 -6.42
CA PRO A 1 -15.84 -20.97 -7.33
C PRO A 1 -15.71 -20.18 -8.60
N GLY A 2 -14.51 -19.70 -8.87
CA GLY A 2 -14.24 -18.98 -10.10
C GLY A 2 -14.27 -19.91 -11.30
N ASP A 3 -14.12 -19.31 -12.45
CA ASP A 3 -14.03 -19.95 -13.75
C ASP A 3 -12.76 -20.79 -13.98
N GLY A 4 -11.94 -20.99 -12.95
CA GLY A 4 -10.62 -21.65 -12.99
C GLY A 4 -9.47 -20.71 -13.28
N TYR A 5 -9.74 -19.50 -13.77
CA TYR A 5 -8.79 -18.41 -13.92
C TYR A 5 -9.07 -17.36 -12.86
N HIS A 6 -8.07 -16.82 -12.23
CA HIS A 6 -8.21 -15.74 -11.24
C HIS A 6 -9.19 -16.04 -10.09
N THR A 7 -9.26 -17.29 -9.66
CA THR A 7 -10.17 -17.75 -8.60
C THR A 7 -9.99 -16.99 -7.28
N TRP A 8 -8.88 -16.28 -7.11
CA TRP A 8 -8.52 -15.51 -5.93
C TRP A 8 -8.63 -13.99 -6.12
N GLN A 9 -9.14 -13.55 -7.26
CA GLN A 9 -9.46 -12.14 -7.51
C GLN A 9 -10.84 -11.79 -6.95
N TYR A 10 -11.00 -10.53 -6.58
CA TYR A 10 -12.32 -9.96 -6.34
C TYR A 10 -13.13 -10.02 -7.64
N GLN A 11 -14.44 -10.10 -7.52
CA GLN A 11 -15.34 -9.81 -8.61
C GLN A 11 -15.80 -8.36 -8.51
N GLU A 12 -16.17 -7.73 -9.63
CA GLU A 12 -16.65 -6.33 -9.61
C GLU A 12 -17.80 -6.13 -8.62
N LYS A 13 -18.72 -7.11 -8.53
CA LYS A 13 -19.84 -7.08 -7.57
C LYS A 13 -19.38 -7.04 -6.10
N ASP A 14 -18.18 -7.56 -5.79
CA ASP A 14 -17.65 -7.55 -4.43
C ASP A 14 -17.20 -6.13 -4.05
N LEU A 15 -16.89 -5.28 -5.03
CA LEU A 15 -16.53 -3.90 -4.86
C LEU A 15 -17.75 -2.96 -4.77
N ASP A 16 -18.95 -3.42 -5.15
CA ASP A 16 -20.16 -2.59 -5.14
C ASP A 16 -20.48 -1.99 -3.76
N ILE A 17 -20.11 -2.68 -2.68
CA ILE A 17 -20.26 -2.15 -1.32
C ILE A 17 -19.53 -0.82 -1.11
N LEU A 18 -18.46 -0.56 -1.85
CA LEU A 18 -17.67 0.67 -1.76
C LEU A 18 -18.39 1.87 -2.38
N LYS A 19 -19.45 1.66 -3.18
CA LYS A 19 -20.32 2.71 -3.71
C LYS A 19 -21.15 3.38 -2.61
N ASP A 20 -21.39 2.66 -1.51
CA ASP A 20 -22.09 3.21 -0.36
C ASP A 20 -21.21 4.24 0.38
N LYS A 21 -21.66 5.49 0.42
CA LYS A 21 -20.96 6.60 1.10
C LYS A 21 -20.84 6.44 2.61
N SER A 22 -21.53 5.47 3.21
CA SER A 22 -21.32 5.10 4.61
C SER A 22 -20.00 4.34 4.82
N VAL A 23 -19.50 3.67 3.78
CA VAL A 23 -18.17 3.05 3.76
C VAL A 23 -17.13 4.16 3.58
N LYS A 24 -16.32 4.39 4.62
CA LYS A 24 -15.37 5.51 4.66
C LYS A 24 -13.96 5.12 4.23
N ALA A 25 -13.60 3.85 4.36
CA ALA A 25 -12.26 3.39 4.01
C ALA A 25 -12.27 1.97 3.46
N ALA A 26 -11.35 1.70 2.54
CA ALA A 26 -11.01 0.38 2.04
C ALA A 26 -9.52 0.11 2.29
N PHE A 27 -9.21 -1.07 2.86
CA PHE A 27 -7.83 -1.55 3.00
C PHE A 27 -7.61 -2.67 2.00
N ILE A 28 -6.64 -2.50 1.11
CA ILE A 28 -6.37 -3.40 -0.01
C ILE A 28 -4.90 -3.79 0.00
N VAL A 29 -4.62 -5.09 0.13
CA VAL A 29 -3.27 -5.64 -0.06
C VAL A 29 -3.10 -5.98 -1.54
N ASN A 30 -2.19 -5.30 -2.23
CA ASN A 30 -2.02 -5.44 -3.68
C ASN A 30 -0.53 -5.49 -4.08
N PRO A 31 -0.01 -6.63 -4.54
CA PRO A 31 -0.65 -7.95 -4.70
C PRO A 31 -1.17 -8.55 -3.38
N SER A 32 -2.24 -9.33 -3.48
CA SER A 32 -2.96 -9.87 -2.33
C SER A 32 -2.15 -10.94 -1.58
N ASN A 33 -2.40 -11.08 -0.29
CA ASN A 33 -1.84 -12.13 0.56
C ASN A 33 -2.99 -12.81 1.33
N PRO A 34 -3.16 -14.14 1.27
CA PRO A 34 -2.28 -15.17 0.73
C PRO A 34 -2.40 -15.47 -0.77
N PRO A 35 -3.39 -14.97 -1.54
CA PRO A 35 -3.60 -15.43 -2.93
C PRO A 35 -2.44 -15.11 -3.87
N SER A 36 -1.61 -14.10 -3.57
CA SER A 36 -0.41 -13.75 -4.34
C SER A 36 -0.71 -13.20 -5.75
N TYR A 37 -1.83 -12.48 -5.91
CA TYR A 37 -2.22 -11.88 -7.18
C TYR A 37 -2.39 -10.36 -7.06
N ALA A 38 -1.89 -9.64 -8.07
CA ALA A 38 -2.21 -8.23 -8.25
C ALA A 38 -3.64 -8.05 -8.78
N LEU A 39 -4.25 -6.92 -8.48
CA LEU A 39 -5.55 -6.56 -9.05
C LEU A 39 -5.48 -6.53 -10.57
N THR A 40 -6.53 -7.02 -11.23
CA THR A 40 -6.66 -6.88 -12.68
C THR A 40 -6.90 -5.42 -13.07
N HIS A 41 -6.62 -5.09 -14.32
CA HIS A 41 -6.91 -3.75 -14.85
C HIS A 41 -8.40 -3.39 -14.71
N GLY A 42 -9.31 -4.32 -15.03
CA GLY A 42 -10.75 -4.10 -14.88
C GLY A 42 -11.18 -3.80 -13.45
N LEU A 43 -10.60 -4.49 -12.44
CA LEU A 43 -10.89 -4.19 -11.04
C LEU A 43 -10.34 -2.82 -10.62
N THR A 44 -9.20 -2.43 -11.16
CA THR A 44 -8.64 -1.10 -10.91
C THR A 44 -9.54 -0.02 -11.53
N GLU A 45 -10.00 -0.20 -12.77
CA GLU A 45 -10.95 0.70 -13.42
C GLU A 45 -12.28 0.78 -12.66
N CYS A 46 -12.77 -0.35 -12.14
CA CYS A 46 -13.96 -0.38 -11.31
C CYS A 46 -13.76 0.46 -10.02
N LEU A 47 -12.62 0.38 -9.36
CA LEU A 47 -12.29 1.23 -8.21
C LEU A 47 -12.22 2.72 -8.59
N VAL A 48 -11.65 3.04 -9.74
CA VAL A 48 -11.61 4.41 -10.27
C VAL A 48 -13.01 4.94 -10.51
N ASP A 49 -13.88 4.13 -11.13
CA ASP A 49 -15.29 4.49 -11.36
C ASP A 49 -16.04 4.72 -10.03
N ILE A 50 -15.85 3.84 -9.05
CA ILE A 50 -16.48 3.95 -7.73
C ILE A 50 -16.09 5.27 -7.06
N VAL A 51 -14.80 5.59 -7.03
CA VAL A 51 -14.31 6.82 -6.41
C VAL A 51 -14.78 8.05 -7.17
N THR A 52 -14.72 8.01 -8.50
CA THR A 52 -15.06 9.18 -9.33
C THR A 52 -16.56 9.49 -9.31
N ASN A 53 -17.41 8.47 -9.39
CA ASN A 53 -18.83 8.64 -9.68
C ASN A 53 -19.75 8.36 -8.49
N TYR A 54 -19.32 7.59 -7.49
CA TYR A 54 -20.19 7.15 -6.38
C TYR A 54 -19.71 7.59 -5.02
N ASN A 55 -18.45 7.39 -4.66
CA ASN A 55 -17.91 7.65 -3.32
C ASN A 55 -16.58 8.40 -3.37
N PRO A 56 -16.59 9.71 -3.72
CA PRO A 56 -15.36 10.49 -3.90
C PRO A 56 -14.57 10.71 -2.61
N ASP A 57 -15.16 10.44 -1.45
CA ASP A 57 -14.53 10.55 -0.14
C ASP A 57 -14.03 9.20 0.40
N LEU A 58 -14.04 8.14 -0.43
CA LEU A 58 -13.51 6.85 -0.05
C LEU A 58 -12.00 6.94 0.18
N MET A 59 -11.58 6.70 1.40
CA MET A 59 -10.16 6.58 1.75
C MET A 59 -9.66 5.19 1.37
N ILE A 60 -8.61 5.11 0.54
CA ILE A 60 -7.98 3.85 0.16
C ILE A 60 -6.65 3.75 0.88
N ILE A 61 -6.41 2.64 1.56
CA ILE A 61 -5.12 2.27 2.11
C ILE A 61 -4.65 1.05 1.34
N THR A 62 -3.56 1.21 0.57
CA THR A 62 -2.98 0.09 -0.18
C THR A 62 -1.67 -0.37 0.46
N ASP A 63 -1.53 -1.68 0.64
CA ASP A 63 -0.28 -2.31 1.04
C ASP A 63 0.37 -2.94 -0.19
N ASP A 64 1.38 -2.25 -0.71
CA ASP A 64 2.09 -2.62 -1.94
C ASP A 64 3.40 -3.39 -1.65
N VAL A 65 3.51 -4.03 -0.49
CA VAL A 65 4.73 -4.73 -0.06
C VAL A 65 5.23 -5.78 -1.06
N TYR A 66 4.33 -6.35 -1.86
CA TYR A 66 4.67 -7.38 -2.85
C TYR A 66 4.69 -6.85 -4.31
N ALA A 67 4.48 -5.56 -4.49
CA ALA A 67 4.42 -4.91 -5.80
C ALA A 67 5.63 -5.21 -6.70
N THR A 68 6.82 -5.22 -6.10
CA THR A 68 8.09 -5.46 -6.79
C THR A 68 8.25 -6.86 -7.38
N TYR A 69 7.40 -7.81 -7.00
CA TYR A 69 7.40 -9.16 -7.58
C TYR A 69 6.52 -9.30 -8.83
N VAL A 70 5.78 -8.27 -9.19
CA VAL A 70 4.94 -8.25 -10.39
C VAL A 70 5.53 -7.26 -11.39
N PRO A 71 6.14 -7.72 -12.49
CA PRO A 71 6.66 -6.85 -13.53
C PRO A 71 5.56 -5.94 -14.10
N GLY A 72 5.86 -4.64 -14.20
CA GLY A 72 4.87 -3.67 -14.71
C GLY A 72 3.75 -3.33 -13.74
N PHE A 73 3.84 -3.71 -12.46
CA PHE A 73 2.85 -3.37 -11.45
C PHE A 73 2.57 -1.86 -11.41
N ARG A 74 1.28 -1.52 -11.30
CA ARG A 74 0.82 -0.15 -11.06
C ARG A 74 0.04 -0.09 -9.75
N SER A 75 0.52 0.74 -8.85
CA SER A 75 -0.15 1.00 -7.57
C SER A 75 -1.47 1.71 -7.76
N LEU A 76 -2.44 1.46 -6.87
CA LEU A 76 -3.67 2.25 -6.79
C LEU A 76 -3.39 3.74 -6.55
N MET A 77 -2.25 4.07 -5.94
CA MET A 77 -1.81 5.44 -5.79
C MET A 77 -1.52 6.14 -7.13
N ALA A 78 -1.15 5.41 -8.18
CA ALA A 78 -0.95 5.97 -9.50
C ALA A 78 -2.28 6.31 -10.21
N GLU A 79 -3.34 5.56 -9.90
CA GLU A 79 -4.66 5.74 -10.52
C GLU A 79 -5.57 6.69 -9.70
N LEU A 80 -5.48 6.62 -8.37
CA LEU A 80 -6.29 7.38 -7.41
C LEU A 80 -5.40 8.10 -6.39
N PRO A 81 -4.50 9.01 -6.84
CA PRO A 81 -3.50 9.62 -5.96
C PRO A 81 -4.13 10.38 -4.80
N ASP A 82 -5.23 11.08 -5.03
CA ASP A 82 -5.85 11.93 -4.02
C ASP A 82 -6.54 11.12 -2.91
N ASN A 83 -6.98 9.89 -3.23
CA ASN A 83 -7.71 9.02 -2.31
C ASN A 83 -6.83 7.97 -1.63
N THR A 84 -5.60 7.76 -2.11
CA THR A 84 -4.79 6.61 -1.71
C THR A 84 -3.67 7.01 -0.76
N LEU A 85 -3.60 6.29 0.36
CA LEU A 85 -2.43 6.19 1.22
C LEU A 85 -1.74 4.86 0.88
N CYS A 86 -0.52 4.94 0.38
CA CYS A 86 0.26 3.76 -0.01
C CYS A 86 1.27 3.40 1.07
N VAL A 87 1.32 2.13 1.42
CA VAL A 87 2.32 1.56 2.31
C VAL A 87 3.23 0.62 1.52
N TYR A 88 4.54 0.82 1.63
CA TYR A 88 5.54 -0.09 1.09
C TYR A 88 6.52 -0.52 2.17
N SER A 89 6.89 -1.80 2.19
CA SER A 89 7.85 -2.34 3.16
C SER A 89 9.08 -2.93 2.45
N PHE A 90 10.26 -2.64 2.97
CA PHE A 90 11.52 -3.25 2.54
C PHE A 90 11.69 -4.70 3.01
N SER A 91 10.76 -5.20 3.81
CA SER A 91 10.87 -6.50 4.47
C SER A 91 10.98 -7.69 3.50
N LYS A 92 10.28 -7.63 2.36
CA LYS A 92 10.14 -8.79 1.46
C LYS A 92 11.17 -8.77 0.34
N TYR A 93 11.08 -7.81 -0.54
CA TYR A 93 11.92 -7.72 -1.73
C TYR A 93 13.43 -7.65 -1.41
N PHE A 94 13.80 -6.90 -0.38
CA PHE A 94 15.20 -6.77 0.05
C PHE A 94 15.59 -7.77 1.15
N GLY A 95 14.71 -8.69 1.54
CA GLY A 95 14.99 -9.64 2.62
C GLY A 95 15.25 -9.00 3.99
N ALA A 96 14.79 -7.76 4.19
CA ALA A 96 15.13 -6.93 5.35
C ALA A 96 14.08 -6.96 6.46
N THR A 97 13.44 -8.11 6.69
CA THR A 97 12.31 -8.28 7.62
C THR A 97 12.64 -7.82 9.04
N GLY A 98 13.84 -8.14 9.53
CA GLY A 98 14.29 -7.80 10.88
C GLY A 98 14.57 -6.32 11.11
N TRP A 99 14.79 -5.54 10.05
CA TRP A 99 15.09 -4.11 10.16
C TRP A 99 13.87 -3.23 10.42
N ARG A 100 12.66 -3.76 10.21
CA ARG A 100 11.39 -3.03 10.41
C ARG A 100 11.34 -1.71 9.64
N LEU A 101 11.64 -1.75 8.33
CA LEU A 101 11.69 -0.60 7.45
C LEU A 101 10.46 -0.56 6.55
N ALA A 102 9.77 0.56 6.55
CA ALA A 102 8.63 0.83 5.68
C ALA A 102 8.54 2.32 5.35
N VAL A 103 7.84 2.64 4.29
CA VAL A 103 7.44 4.00 3.92
C VAL A 103 5.95 4.08 3.77
N VAL A 104 5.40 5.22 4.15
CA VAL A 104 4.03 5.61 3.89
C VAL A 104 4.07 6.80 2.95
N SER A 105 3.36 6.71 1.83
CA SER A 105 3.28 7.75 0.82
C SER A 105 1.85 8.29 0.74
N LEU A 106 1.74 9.60 0.62
CA LEU A 106 0.49 10.32 0.47
C LEU A 106 0.69 11.44 -0.55
N HIS A 107 -0.24 11.59 -1.48
CA HIS A 107 -0.17 12.66 -2.47
C HIS A 107 -0.34 14.04 -1.81
N GLU A 108 0.30 15.07 -2.37
CA GLU A 108 0.23 16.42 -1.80
C GLU A 108 -1.20 16.97 -1.76
N LYS A 109 -1.99 16.68 -2.79
CA LYS A 109 -3.42 17.02 -2.87
C LYS A 109 -4.23 15.78 -2.53
N ASN A 110 -4.50 15.56 -1.25
CA ASN A 110 -5.19 14.35 -0.79
C ASN A 110 -6.51 14.69 -0.11
N ILE A 111 -7.45 13.74 -0.14
CA ILE A 111 -8.76 13.91 0.48
C ILE A 111 -8.67 13.95 2.01
N TYR A 112 -7.66 13.36 2.62
CA TYR A 112 -7.51 13.30 4.08
C TYR A 112 -7.33 14.71 4.66
N ASP A 113 -6.47 15.54 4.03
CA ASP A 113 -6.29 16.94 4.42
C ASP A 113 -7.56 17.75 4.20
N ARG A 114 -8.23 17.55 3.05
CA ARG A 114 -9.51 18.20 2.76
C ARG A 114 -10.57 17.87 3.81
N MET A 115 -10.78 16.59 4.10
CA MET A 115 -11.76 16.13 5.07
C MET A 115 -11.50 16.66 6.48
N ILE A 116 -10.21 16.83 6.86
CA ILE A 116 -9.86 17.47 8.14
C ILE A 116 -10.34 18.94 8.17
N THR A 117 -10.20 19.67 7.06
CA THR A 117 -10.66 21.08 7.00
C THR A 117 -12.19 21.21 7.03
N GLU A 118 -12.89 20.16 6.62
CA GLU A 118 -14.36 20.10 6.59
C GLU A 118 -14.99 19.58 7.91
N LEU A 119 -14.17 19.15 8.87
CA LEU A 119 -14.67 18.66 10.15
C LEU A 119 -15.47 19.74 10.90
N PRO A 120 -16.48 19.34 11.70
CA PRO A 120 -17.15 20.24 12.66
C PRO A 120 -16.17 20.89 13.64
N ASP A 121 -16.51 22.08 14.12
CA ASP A 121 -15.62 22.88 14.96
C ASP A 121 -15.21 22.19 16.28
N ASP A 122 -16.11 21.39 16.86
CA ASP A 122 -15.81 20.58 18.05
C ASP A 122 -14.72 19.54 17.77
N LYS A 123 -14.74 18.92 16.59
CA LYS A 123 -13.73 17.96 16.15
C LYS A 123 -12.41 18.65 15.83
N LYS A 124 -12.45 19.82 15.18
CA LYS A 124 -11.24 20.64 14.96
C LYS A 124 -10.61 21.07 16.27
N ALA A 125 -11.41 21.50 17.24
CA ALA A 125 -10.92 21.86 18.57
C ALA A 125 -10.28 20.66 19.29
N ALA A 126 -10.86 19.47 19.18
CA ALA A 126 -10.31 18.25 19.74
C ALA A 126 -8.96 17.90 19.11
N LEU A 127 -8.83 18.02 17.77
CA LEU A 127 -7.56 17.81 17.07
C LEU A 127 -6.51 18.86 17.48
N THR A 128 -6.90 20.13 17.59
CA THR A 128 -6.01 21.20 18.05
C THR A 128 -5.48 20.90 19.45
N LYS A 129 -6.37 20.51 20.37
CA LYS A 129 -5.98 20.12 21.72
C LYS A 129 -5.00 18.91 21.72
N ARG A 130 -5.25 17.90 20.87
CA ARG A 130 -4.42 16.70 20.77
C ARG A 130 -2.96 17.02 20.43
N TYR A 131 -2.75 17.96 19.50
CA TYR A 131 -1.42 18.24 18.95
C TYR A 131 -0.78 19.53 19.52
N SER A 132 -1.42 20.24 20.44
CA SER A 132 -0.95 21.52 21.00
C SER A 132 0.36 21.44 21.73
N SER A 133 0.73 20.27 22.28
CA SER A 133 2.02 20.05 22.93
C SER A 133 3.19 19.85 21.96
N ILE A 134 2.89 19.64 20.66
CA ILE A 134 3.88 19.28 19.65
C ILE A 134 4.07 20.43 18.66
N MET A 135 3.04 21.22 18.40
CA MET A 135 3.03 22.28 17.40
C MET A 135 2.29 23.51 17.90
N LEU A 136 2.85 24.70 17.62
CA LEU A 136 2.25 25.97 18.02
C LEU A 136 0.90 26.23 17.33
N ASP A 137 0.77 25.83 16.08
CA ASP A 137 -0.47 25.95 15.31
C ASP A 137 -0.88 24.59 14.73
N PRO A 138 -1.56 23.74 15.51
CA PRO A 138 -1.97 22.41 15.07
C PRO A 138 -2.99 22.43 13.91
N SER A 139 -3.65 23.57 13.66
CA SER A 139 -4.61 23.69 12.56
C SER A 139 -3.96 23.55 11.18
N LYS A 140 -2.68 23.87 11.09
CA LYS A 140 -1.87 23.78 9.86
C LYS A 140 -1.23 22.41 9.63
N MET A 141 -1.34 21.49 10.59
CA MET A 141 -0.75 20.16 10.42
C MET A 141 -1.49 19.39 9.33
N LYS A 142 -0.73 18.91 8.34
CA LYS A 142 -1.22 17.98 7.33
C LYS A 142 -1.48 16.60 7.96
N PHE A 143 -2.26 15.78 7.27
CA PHE A 143 -2.56 14.41 7.74
C PHE A 143 -1.30 13.58 7.95
N ILE A 144 -0.33 13.68 7.04
CA ILE A 144 0.94 12.97 7.16
C ILE A 144 1.73 13.38 8.43
N ASP A 145 1.72 14.67 8.77
CA ASP A 145 2.38 15.16 9.99
C ASP A 145 1.71 14.63 11.26
N ARG A 146 0.37 14.51 11.22
CA ARG A 146 -0.42 13.92 12.31
C ARG A 146 -0.09 12.45 12.49
N MET A 147 0.04 11.69 11.39
CA MET A 147 0.48 10.29 11.45
C MET A 147 1.86 10.15 12.08
N VAL A 148 2.81 11.02 11.71
CA VAL A 148 4.15 11.05 12.32
C VAL A 148 4.08 11.34 13.81
N ALA A 149 3.30 12.35 14.19
CA ALA A 149 3.11 12.74 15.60
C ALA A 149 2.48 11.58 16.41
N ASP A 150 1.42 10.97 15.89
CA ASP A 150 0.73 9.85 16.55
C ASP A 150 1.61 8.62 16.65
N SER A 151 2.39 8.30 15.63
CA SER A 151 3.32 7.17 15.67
C SER A 151 4.35 7.31 16.80
N ARG A 152 4.80 8.55 17.08
CA ARG A 152 5.73 8.83 18.16
C ARG A 152 5.09 8.77 19.55
N GLN A 153 3.80 9.04 19.65
CA GLN A 153 3.07 8.99 20.94
C GLN A 153 2.65 7.57 21.33
N VAL A 154 2.31 6.75 20.35
CA VAL A 154 1.76 5.40 20.59
C VAL A 154 2.87 4.35 20.77
N ALA A 155 4.02 4.58 20.19
CA ALA A 155 5.08 3.57 20.18
C ALA A 155 5.96 3.66 21.41
N LEU A 156 5.68 2.88 22.43
CA LEU A 156 6.56 2.65 23.59
C LEU A 156 7.98 2.23 23.17
N ASN A 157 8.13 1.66 21.97
CA ASN A 157 9.40 1.14 21.44
C ASN A 157 10.04 2.03 20.36
N HIS A 158 9.42 3.15 19.97
CA HIS A 158 9.89 4.02 18.89
C HIS A 158 9.89 5.48 19.34
N THR A 159 10.83 5.82 20.16
CA THR A 159 10.89 7.15 20.81
C THR A 159 11.21 8.30 19.87
N ALA A 160 11.81 8.06 18.70
CA ALA A 160 12.29 9.13 17.83
C ALA A 160 12.23 8.82 16.32
N GLY A 161 11.46 7.80 15.90
CA GLY A 161 11.45 7.32 14.52
C GLY A 161 12.61 6.36 14.23
N LEU A 162 13.03 6.27 12.97
CA LEU A 162 14.10 5.37 12.55
C LEU A 162 15.46 5.83 13.08
N SER A 163 16.25 4.89 13.60
CA SER A 163 17.65 5.13 13.97
C SER A 163 18.52 5.43 12.74
N LEU A 164 19.67 6.04 12.95
CA LEU A 164 20.60 6.34 11.84
C LEU A 164 20.98 5.08 11.03
N PRO A 165 21.30 3.92 11.63
CA PRO A 165 21.56 2.70 10.85
C PRO A 165 20.36 2.28 9.98
N GLN A 166 19.14 2.39 10.47
CA GLN A 166 17.93 2.08 9.71
C GLN A 166 17.75 3.05 8.53
N GLN A 167 17.91 4.35 8.75
CA GLN A 167 17.84 5.35 7.68
C GLN A 167 18.93 5.13 6.63
N THR A 168 20.15 4.81 7.04
CA THR A 168 21.25 4.48 6.13
C THR A 168 20.92 3.25 5.29
N GLN A 169 20.38 2.20 5.90
CA GLN A 169 19.99 0.99 5.20
C GLN A 169 18.88 1.27 4.17
N MET A 170 17.87 2.05 4.52
CA MET A 170 16.83 2.47 3.55
C MET A 170 17.42 3.25 2.39
N ALA A 171 18.31 4.19 2.65
CA ALA A 171 18.97 4.98 1.61
C ALA A 171 19.79 4.08 0.67
N LEU A 172 20.51 3.09 1.20
CA LEU A 172 21.25 2.13 0.41
C LEU A 172 20.34 1.28 -0.48
N PHE A 173 19.23 0.76 0.05
CA PHE A 173 18.26 0.00 -0.74
C PHE A 173 17.64 0.86 -1.85
N ALA A 174 17.23 2.09 -1.53
CA ALA A 174 16.66 3.00 -2.51
C ALA A 174 17.69 3.36 -3.60
N SER A 175 18.92 3.68 -3.20
CA SER A 175 20.01 3.97 -4.16
C SER A 175 20.32 2.78 -5.05
N PHE A 176 20.38 1.59 -4.48
CA PHE A 176 20.58 0.36 -5.25
C PHE A 176 19.48 0.18 -6.31
N SER A 177 18.21 0.34 -5.94
CA SER A 177 17.09 0.23 -6.89
C SER A 177 17.13 1.29 -8.00
N ILE A 178 17.60 2.51 -7.70
CA ILE A 178 17.75 3.57 -8.71
C ILE A 178 18.91 3.26 -9.66
N LEU A 179 19.98 2.65 -9.16
CA LEU A 179 21.19 2.34 -9.95
C LEU A 179 21.04 1.06 -10.79
N ASP A 180 20.14 0.15 -10.41
CA ASP A 180 19.82 -1.06 -11.17
C ASP A 180 18.88 -0.74 -12.35
N THR A 181 19.39 0.05 -13.30
CA THR A 181 18.62 0.55 -14.45
C THR A 181 18.12 -0.54 -15.40
N GLU A 182 18.77 -1.71 -15.37
CA GLU A 182 18.39 -2.89 -16.15
C GLU A 182 17.46 -3.82 -15.40
N ASN A 183 17.09 -3.51 -14.16
CA ASN A 183 16.27 -4.33 -13.27
C ASN A 183 16.79 -5.77 -13.09
N LEU A 184 18.10 -5.94 -13.07
CA LEU A 184 18.74 -7.28 -12.98
C LEU A 184 18.37 -7.98 -11.67
N TYR A 185 18.37 -7.25 -10.57
CA TYR A 185 17.99 -7.82 -9.28
C TYR A 185 16.52 -8.25 -9.25
N GLN A 186 15.62 -7.40 -9.75
CA GLN A 186 14.19 -7.73 -9.83
C GLN A 186 13.97 -8.99 -10.69
N SER A 187 14.55 -9.02 -11.88
CA SER A 187 14.43 -10.15 -12.81
C SER A 187 14.89 -11.44 -12.16
N ARG A 188 16.05 -11.41 -11.50
CA ARG A 188 16.61 -12.61 -10.83
C ARG A 188 15.76 -13.06 -9.64
N MET A 189 15.24 -12.12 -8.85
CA MET A 189 14.35 -12.44 -7.71
C MET A 189 13.04 -13.07 -8.17
N VAL A 190 12.41 -12.51 -9.21
CA VAL A 190 11.18 -13.05 -9.80
C VAL A 190 11.43 -14.45 -10.37
N GLU A 191 12.52 -14.66 -11.11
CA GLU A 191 12.91 -15.95 -11.65
C GLU A 191 13.05 -17.03 -10.55
N ILE A 192 13.81 -16.73 -9.49
CA ILE A 192 14.01 -17.67 -8.37
C ILE A 192 12.68 -18.03 -7.69
N ILE A 193 11.81 -17.04 -7.50
CA ILE A 193 10.51 -17.27 -6.84
C ILE A 193 9.62 -18.13 -7.73
N HIS A 194 9.57 -17.85 -9.02
CA HIS A 194 8.77 -18.63 -9.97
C HIS A 194 9.30 -20.06 -10.12
N GLU A 195 10.62 -20.27 -10.23
CA GLU A 195 11.23 -21.60 -10.23
C GLU A 195 10.81 -22.41 -9.00
N ARG A 196 10.89 -21.81 -7.81
CA ARG A 196 10.51 -22.48 -6.56
C ARG A 196 9.01 -22.78 -6.50
N LEU A 197 8.18 -21.86 -6.97
CA LEU A 197 6.74 -22.03 -7.04
C LEU A 197 6.36 -23.17 -7.96
N HIS A 198 6.92 -23.22 -9.18
CA HIS A 198 6.72 -24.31 -10.13
C HIS A 198 7.15 -25.66 -9.55
N THR A 199 8.35 -25.72 -8.97
CA THR A 199 8.86 -26.94 -8.33
C THR A 199 7.93 -27.44 -7.23
N LEU A 200 7.41 -26.55 -6.40
CA LEU A 200 6.46 -26.91 -5.34
C LEU A 200 5.17 -27.50 -5.92
N TRP A 201 4.56 -26.82 -6.91
CA TRP A 201 3.30 -27.26 -7.49
C TRP A 201 3.44 -28.57 -8.27
N GLU A 202 4.48 -28.71 -9.10
CA GLU A 202 4.77 -29.92 -9.84
C GLU A 202 5.01 -31.11 -8.92
N SER A 203 5.76 -30.91 -7.81
CA SER A 203 6.02 -31.96 -6.83
C SER A 203 4.78 -32.44 -6.09
N THR A 204 3.72 -31.62 -6.03
CA THR A 204 2.42 -31.96 -5.44
C THR A 204 1.44 -32.53 -6.46
N GLY A 205 1.80 -32.63 -7.74
CA GLY A 205 0.96 -33.13 -8.82
C GLY A 205 -0.08 -32.16 -9.31
N PHE A 206 0.02 -30.89 -8.97
CA PHE A 206 -0.86 -29.83 -9.48
C PHE A 206 -0.18 -29.09 -10.64
N THR A 207 -0.98 -28.62 -11.57
CA THR A 207 -0.51 -27.73 -12.65
C THR A 207 -0.63 -26.29 -12.21
N LEU A 208 0.45 -25.53 -12.28
CA LEU A 208 0.45 -24.09 -12.10
C LEU A 208 0.36 -23.42 -13.47
N LEU A 209 -0.69 -22.63 -13.68
CA LEU A 209 -0.81 -21.81 -14.88
C LEU A 209 0.00 -20.53 -14.71
N ASP A 210 0.72 -20.15 -15.74
CA ASP A 210 1.45 -18.87 -15.75
C ASP A 210 0.44 -17.71 -15.78
N ASP A 211 0.70 -16.74 -14.91
CA ASP A 211 -0.12 -15.54 -14.81
C ASP A 211 0.77 -14.33 -14.50
N PRO A 212 0.79 -13.30 -15.37
CA PRO A 212 1.64 -12.12 -15.19
C PRO A 212 1.29 -11.29 -13.96
N LEU A 213 0.08 -11.46 -13.39
CA LEU A 213 -0.35 -10.78 -12.17
C LEU A 213 0.05 -11.51 -10.89
N ARG A 214 0.65 -12.71 -11.01
CA ARG A 214 1.07 -13.49 -9.85
C ARG A 214 2.39 -12.97 -9.31
N ALA A 215 2.41 -12.61 -8.03
CA ALA A 215 3.65 -12.23 -7.33
C ALA A 215 4.53 -13.42 -6.95
N GLY A 216 3.97 -14.63 -6.84
CA GLY A 216 4.72 -15.89 -6.70
C GLY A 216 5.34 -16.15 -5.31
N TYR A 217 4.84 -15.50 -4.26
CA TYR A 217 5.37 -15.74 -2.89
C TYR A 217 4.49 -16.68 -2.07
#